data_e3811d9899d9384912da7d3efa332ee4
#
_entry.id   e3811d9899d9384912da7d3efa332ee4
#
_cell.length_a   1.000
_cell.length_b   1.000
_cell.length_c   1.000
_cell.angle_alpha   90.00
_cell.angle_beta   90.00
_cell.angle_gamma   90.00
#
_symmetry.space_group_name_H-M   'P 1'
#
loop_
_entity.id
_entity.type
_entity.pdbx_description
1 polymer ?
#
loop_
_entity_poly.entity_id
_entity_poly.type
_entity_poly.pdbx_seq_one_letter_code
_entity_poly.pdbx_strand_id
1 'polypeptide(L)' 'MKASEEFGEVIDRIDSLTGALELPMPAEFHVNQMKQELSEISDKLKRVYVEEEGENPWEE' A
#
# COMPACT_ATOMS: atom_id res chain seq x y z
N MET A 1 -0.95 18.59 1.18
CA MET A 1 -1.73 17.38 1.39
C MET A 1 -1.56 16.89 2.83
N LYS A 2 -2.59 16.32 3.38
CA LYS A 2 -2.53 15.90 4.78
C LYS A 2 -2.23 14.40 4.87
N ALA A 3 -1.37 14.02 5.81
CA ALA A 3 -1.01 12.64 6.02
C ALA A 3 -2.24 11.76 6.33
N SER A 4 -3.23 12.32 7.01
CA SER A 4 -4.44 11.56 7.34
C SER A 4 -5.20 11.10 6.10
N GLU A 5 -5.17 11.90 5.03
CA GLU A 5 -5.83 11.53 3.78
C GLU A 5 -5.10 10.39 3.11
N GLU A 6 -3.76 10.44 3.14
CA GLU A 6 -2.94 9.38 2.58
C GLU A 6 -3.12 8.07 3.34
N PHE A 7 -3.16 8.15 4.67
CA PHE A 7 -3.39 6.97 5.50
C PHE A 7 -4.75 6.35 5.24
N GLY A 8 -5.78 7.21 5.09
CA GLY A 8 -7.11 6.72 4.78
C GLY A 8 -7.14 5.95 3.47
N GLU A 9 -6.46 6.49 2.46
CA GLU A 9 -6.38 5.83 1.17
C GLU A 9 -5.64 4.50 1.26
N VAL A 10 -4.56 4.45 2.04
CA VAL A 10 -3.81 3.21 2.25
C VAL A 10 -4.69 2.17 2.94
N ILE A 11 -5.43 2.57 3.96
CA ILE A 11 -6.32 1.66 4.66
C ILE A 11 -7.36 1.08 3.71
N ASP A 12 -7.94 1.92 2.85
CA ASP A 12 -8.92 1.47 1.87
C ASP A 12 -8.31 0.46 0.91
N ARG A 13 -7.07 0.68 0.49
CA ARG A 13 -6.39 -0.26 -0.40
C ARG A 13 -6.13 -1.60 0.28
N ILE A 14 -5.75 -1.57 1.56
CA ILE A 14 -5.54 -2.79 2.32
C ILE A 14 -6.84 -3.57 2.45
N ASP A 15 -7.93 -2.87 2.74
CA ASP A 15 -9.24 -3.50 2.84
C ASP A 15 -9.67 -4.13 1.51
N SER A 16 -9.42 -3.42 0.42
CA SER A 16 -9.75 -3.94 -0.92
C SER A 16 -8.91 -5.18 -1.23
N LEU A 17 -7.64 -5.17 -0.88
CA LEU A 17 -6.77 -6.31 -1.10
C LEU A 17 -7.25 -7.51 -0.28
N THR A 18 -7.59 -7.29 0.99
CA THR A 18 -8.10 -8.35 1.85
C THR A 18 -9.34 -8.99 1.25
N GLY A 19 -10.27 -8.17 0.75
CA GLY A 19 -11.47 -8.68 0.12
C GLY A 19 -11.18 -9.47 -1.15
N ALA A 20 -10.22 -9.00 -1.95
CA ALA A 20 -9.85 -9.69 -3.17
C ALA A 20 -9.24 -11.06 -2.88
N LEU A 21 -8.47 -11.17 -1.81
CA LEU A 21 -7.81 -12.43 -1.45
C LEU A 21 -8.81 -13.47 -0.92
N GLU A 22 -10.01 -13.05 -0.57
CA GLU A 22 -11.06 -13.97 -0.15
C GLU A 22 -11.78 -14.62 -1.31
N LEU A 23 -11.58 -14.12 -2.53
CA LEU A 23 -12.20 -14.68 -3.72
C LEU A 23 -11.56 -16.02 -4.09
N PRO A 24 -12.34 -16.96 -4.67
CA PRO A 24 -11.81 -18.27 -5.06
C PRO A 24 -11.01 -18.17 -6.35
N MET A 25 -9.82 -17.60 -6.28
CA MET A 25 -8.93 -17.41 -7.40
C MET A 25 -7.70 -18.30 -7.26
N PRO A 26 -7.00 -18.60 -8.37
CA PRO A 26 -5.74 -19.35 -8.29
C PRO A 26 -4.74 -18.64 -7.39
N ALA A 27 -3.96 -19.42 -6.65
CA ALA A 27 -2.96 -18.85 -5.73
C ALA A 27 -1.98 -17.92 -6.45
N GLU A 28 -1.62 -18.29 -7.68
CA GLU A 28 -0.72 -17.47 -8.48
C GLU A 28 -1.29 -16.08 -8.74
N PHE A 29 -2.59 -16.03 -9.03
CA PHE A 29 -3.26 -14.75 -9.22
C PHE A 29 -3.19 -13.90 -7.95
N HIS A 30 -3.47 -14.52 -6.80
CA HIS A 30 -3.44 -13.80 -5.52
C HIS A 30 -2.03 -13.30 -5.20
N VAL A 31 -1.01 -14.11 -5.47
CA VAL A 31 0.37 -13.70 -5.21
C VAL A 31 0.74 -12.48 -6.06
N ASN A 32 0.42 -12.52 -7.34
CA ASN A 32 0.74 -11.41 -8.24
C ASN A 32 -0.01 -10.15 -7.85
N GLN A 33 -1.29 -10.28 -7.53
CA GLN A 33 -2.08 -9.13 -7.11
C GLN A 33 -1.55 -8.55 -5.80
N MET A 34 -1.20 -9.42 -4.86
CA MET A 34 -0.67 -8.99 -3.57
C MET A 34 0.64 -8.24 -3.72
N LYS A 35 1.54 -8.77 -4.57
CA LYS A 35 2.82 -8.10 -4.81
C LYS A 35 2.62 -6.70 -5.36
N GLN A 36 1.74 -6.55 -6.32
CA GLN A 36 1.47 -5.25 -6.93
C GLN A 36 0.86 -4.28 -5.91
N GLU A 37 -0.16 -4.73 -5.19
CA GLU A 37 -0.84 -3.87 -4.22
C GLU A 37 0.09 -3.47 -3.07
N LEU A 38 0.88 -4.41 -2.57
CA LEU A 38 1.80 -4.11 -1.47
C LEU A 38 2.88 -3.14 -1.91
N SER A 39 3.35 -3.25 -3.16
CA SER A 39 4.33 -2.33 -3.68
C SER A 39 3.78 -0.90 -3.72
N GLU A 40 2.54 -0.75 -4.19
CA GLU A 40 1.90 0.56 -4.26
C GLU A 40 1.64 1.13 -2.88
N ILE A 41 1.19 0.29 -1.95
CA ILE A 41 0.94 0.71 -0.57
C ILE A 41 2.24 1.15 0.09
N SER A 42 3.31 0.38 -0.10
CA SER A 42 4.61 0.70 0.45
C SER A 42 5.11 2.05 -0.06
N ASP A 43 5.00 2.29 -1.36
CA ASP A 43 5.43 3.55 -1.96
C ASP A 43 4.65 4.73 -1.37
N LYS A 44 3.36 4.54 -1.17
CA LYS A 44 2.53 5.60 -0.62
C LYS A 44 2.89 5.89 0.84
N LEU A 45 3.13 4.86 1.62
CA LEU A 45 3.54 5.02 3.02
C LEU A 45 4.90 5.70 3.12
N LYS A 46 5.83 5.35 2.24
CA LYS A 46 7.13 6.01 2.21
C LYS A 46 6.99 7.49 1.91
N ARG A 47 6.11 7.83 0.99
CA ARG A 47 5.86 9.23 0.64
C ARG A 47 5.31 10.00 1.83
N VAL A 48 4.36 9.39 2.56
CA VAL A 48 3.79 10.02 3.75
C VAL A 48 4.87 10.22 4.80
N TYR A 49 5.72 9.22 5.00
CA TYR A 49 6.81 9.31 5.97
C TYR A 49 7.73 10.48 5.64
N VAL A 50 8.12 10.60 4.37
CA VAL A 50 9.01 11.69 3.96
C VAL A 50 8.36 13.05 4.18
N GLU A 51 7.07 13.17 3.87
CA GLU A 51 6.35 14.43 4.07
C GLU A 51 6.28 14.82 5.55
N GLU A 52 6.11 13.83 6.43
CA GLU A 52 5.97 14.11 7.86
C GLU A 52 7.32 14.30 8.55
N GLU A 53 8.32 13.50 8.18
CA GLU A 53 9.61 13.53 8.85
C GLU A 53 10.65 14.41 8.17
N GLY A 54 10.44 14.72 6.91
CA GLY A 54 11.35 15.57 6.14
C GLY A 54 12.62 14.88 5.69
N GLU A 55 12.68 13.55 5.79
CA GLU A 55 13.84 12.80 5.32
C GLU A 55 13.41 11.48 4.71
N ASN A 56 14.24 10.96 3.83
CA ASN A 56 13.94 9.73 3.10
C ASN A 56 15.03 8.69 3.39
N PRO A 57 14.83 7.83 4.41
CA PRO A 57 15.84 6.84 4.77
C PRO A 57 16.02 5.72 3.75
N TRP A 58 15.12 5.62 2.75
CA TRP A 58 15.23 4.62 1.69
C TRP A 58 15.99 5.11 0.48
N GLU A 59 16.31 6.38 0.45
CA GLU A 59 17.08 6.96 -0.63
C GLU A 59 18.55 6.81 -0.34
N GLU A 60 19.30 6.36 -1.34
CA GLU A 60 20.73 6.15 -1.19
C GLU A 60 21.56 7.31 -1.72
#